data_ee9e17492f4322f792819d9535abf65d
#
_entry.id   ee9e17492f4322f792819d9535abf65d
#
_cell.length_a   1.000
_cell.length_b   1.000
_cell.length_c   1.000
_cell.angle_alpha   90.00
_cell.angle_beta   90.00
_cell.angle_gamma   90.00
#
_symmetry.space_group_name_H-M   'P 1'
#
loop_
_entity.id
_entity.type
_entity.pdbx_description
1 polymer ?
#
loop_
_entity_poly.entity_id
_entity_poly.type
_entity_poly.pdbx_seq_one_letter_code
_entity_poly.pdbx_strand_id
1 'polypeptide(L)'
;GLIGALIGFVVLITSILILTVPANGILRNPETGSLLSGSAFMSGLVPIIALFFMVPGIGYGIGAKTIKNDKDVAQFMSDAMSSMGGYLVLAFVAAQFISYFNWSNLGKIVAVKGAEFLEATGFTGLPLLLLFIIVSGCINLFIGSASAKWAIMAPVFVPMFMAIGYSPQFSQVAYRIGDSVTNIISPLMAYFAVIVAFAQKYKKDTGIGTLISMMLPYSIFFLIGWVILFAIWFTLGLPLGPGAFIRL
;
A
#
# COMPACT_ATOMS: atom_id res chain seq x y z
N GLY A 1 5.11 16.58 29.43
CA GLY A 1 5.18 16.12 28.04
C GLY A 1 3.86 15.54 27.54
N LEU A 2 3.33 14.50 28.19
CA LEU A 2 2.11 13.81 27.72
C LEU A 2 0.88 14.73 27.63
N ILE A 3 0.68 15.64 28.60
CA ILE A 3 -0.42 16.62 28.55
C ILE A 3 -0.24 17.56 27.35
N GLY A 4 0.97 18.03 27.08
CA GLY A 4 1.27 18.86 25.92
C GLY A 4 1.00 18.13 24.60
N ALA A 5 1.40 16.85 24.48
CA ALA A 5 1.08 16.01 23.33
C ALA A 5 -0.43 15.84 23.13
N LEU A 6 -1.18 15.60 24.21
CA LEU A 6 -2.64 15.44 24.18
C LEU A 6 -3.33 16.73 23.71
N ILE A 7 -2.89 17.89 24.21
CA ILE A 7 -3.41 19.18 23.77
C ILE A 7 -3.15 19.38 22.28
N GLY A 8 -1.93 19.14 21.82
CA GLY A 8 -1.58 19.24 20.40
C GLY A 8 -2.41 18.31 19.52
N PHE A 9 -2.62 17.07 19.97
CA PHE A 9 -3.46 16.09 19.29
C PHE A 9 -4.92 16.55 19.20
N VAL A 10 -5.51 17.01 20.30
CA VAL A 10 -6.90 17.49 20.35
C VAL A 10 -7.08 18.71 19.44
N VAL A 11 -6.15 19.67 19.48
CA VAL A 11 -6.17 20.86 18.61
C VAL A 11 -6.14 20.43 17.13
N LEU A 12 -5.26 19.53 16.75
CA LEU A 12 -5.15 19.05 15.37
C LEU A 12 -6.42 18.32 14.92
N ILE A 13 -6.92 17.37 15.71
CA ILE A 13 -8.15 16.64 15.37
C ILE A 13 -9.33 17.60 15.23
N THR A 14 -9.48 18.52 16.17
CA THR A 14 -10.54 19.55 16.11
C THR A 14 -10.44 20.37 14.83
N SER A 15 -9.23 20.79 14.45
CA SER A 15 -9.00 21.53 13.22
C SER A 15 -9.38 20.73 11.99
N ILE A 16 -8.98 19.45 11.91
CA ILE A 16 -9.34 18.57 10.81
C ILE A 16 -10.86 18.36 10.75
N LEU A 17 -11.52 18.16 11.88
CA LEU A 17 -12.98 18.01 11.95
C LEU A 17 -13.70 19.28 11.48
N ILE A 18 -13.27 20.46 11.89
CA ILE A 18 -13.83 21.74 11.42
C ILE A 18 -13.72 21.88 9.90
N LEU A 19 -12.63 21.40 9.32
CA LEU A 19 -12.36 21.50 7.87
C LEU A 19 -13.02 20.38 7.05
N THR A 20 -13.45 19.28 7.69
CA THR A 20 -14.01 18.10 7.01
C THR A 20 -15.50 17.86 7.28
N VAL A 21 -15.99 18.12 8.50
CA VAL A 21 -17.38 17.78 8.89
C VAL A 21 -18.43 18.67 8.21
N PRO A 22 -18.27 20.00 8.14
CA PRO A 22 -19.27 20.84 7.46
C PRO A 22 -19.48 20.42 6.01
N ALA A 23 -20.72 20.54 5.52
CA ALA A 23 -21.04 20.23 4.12
C ALA A 23 -20.17 21.02 3.12
N ASN A 24 -19.81 22.26 3.48
CA ASN A 24 -18.92 23.14 2.71
C ASN A 24 -17.47 23.12 3.23
N GLY A 25 -17.05 22.04 3.87
CA GLY A 25 -15.69 21.92 4.42
C GLY A 25 -14.63 22.04 3.32
N ILE A 26 -13.61 22.87 3.56
CA ILE A 26 -12.52 23.16 2.59
C ILE A 26 -11.79 21.89 2.11
N LEU A 27 -11.74 20.87 2.95
CA LEU A 27 -11.07 19.61 2.62
C LEU A 27 -11.97 18.63 1.85
N ARG A 28 -13.23 18.96 1.60
CA ARG A 28 -14.15 18.17 0.75
C ARG A 28 -13.94 18.48 -0.73
N ASN A 29 -14.44 17.59 -1.57
CA ASN A 29 -14.57 17.87 -3.00
C ASN A 29 -15.64 18.96 -3.19
N PRO A 30 -15.32 20.08 -3.84
CA PRO A 30 -16.28 21.20 -4.00
C PRO A 30 -17.47 20.86 -4.88
N GLU A 31 -17.35 19.89 -5.80
CA GLU A 31 -18.42 19.52 -6.72
C GLU A 31 -19.34 18.44 -6.15
N THR A 32 -18.78 17.43 -5.48
CA THR A 32 -19.53 16.26 -5.02
C THR A 32 -19.77 16.23 -3.51
N GLY A 33 -19.10 17.10 -2.74
CA GLY A 33 -19.10 17.08 -1.29
C GLY A 33 -18.40 15.86 -0.67
N SER A 34 -17.81 14.98 -1.49
CA SER A 34 -17.17 13.74 -1.04
C SER A 34 -15.86 14.03 -0.31
N LEU A 35 -15.58 13.25 0.76
CA LEU A 35 -14.28 13.24 1.44
C LEU A 35 -13.28 12.26 0.80
N LEU A 36 -13.77 11.29 0.02
CA LEU A 36 -12.95 10.20 -0.51
C LEU A 36 -12.54 10.43 -1.97
N SER A 37 -13.50 10.83 -2.82
CA SER A 37 -13.27 10.93 -4.25
C SER A 37 -12.96 12.37 -4.66
N GLY A 38 -11.74 12.60 -5.17
CA GLY A 38 -11.30 13.90 -5.69
C GLY A 38 -11.27 15.03 -4.65
N SER A 39 -11.16 14.71 -3.36
CA SER A 39 -11.16 15.69 -2.27
C SER A 39 -9.75 16.24 -2.00
N ALA A 40 -9.68 17.48 -1.50
CA ALA A 40 -8.46 18.05 -0.97
C ALA A 40 -7.92 17.26 0.25
N PHE A 41 -8.81 16.60 1.02
CA PHE A 41 -8.42 15.72 2.12
C PHE A 41 -7.54 14.55 1.62
N MET A 42 -8.00 13.84 0.59
CA MET A 42 -7.23 12.70 0.04
C MET A 42 -5.95 13.14 -0.66
N SER A 43 -5.98 14.26 -1.38
CA SER A 43 -4.78 14.83 -2.01
C SER A 43 -3.76 15.34 -0.98
N GLY A 44 -4.25 15.85 0.16
CA GLY A 44 -3.45 16.35 1.28
C GLY A 44 -3.14 15.31 2.36
N LEU A 45 -3.43 14.03 2.14
CA LEU A 45 -3.31 13.00 3.17
C LEU A 45 -1.89 12.89 3.74
N VAL A 46 -0.86 12.99 2.89
CA VAL A 46 0.54 12.91 3.34
C VAL A 46 0.93 14.07 4.26
N PRO A 47 0.71 15.35 3.89
CA PRO A 47 0.93 16.45 4.82
C PRO A 47 0.06 16.37 6.09
N ILE A 48 -1.19 15.90 6.00
CA ILE A 48 -2.05 15.71 7.17
C ILE A 48 -1.44 14.70 8.14
N ILE A 49 -0.94 13.57 7.64
CA ILE A 49 -0.24 12.56 8.45
C ILE A 49 1.05 13.14 9.05
N ALA A 50 1.81 13.92 8.30
CA ALA A 50 3.00 14.59 8.82
C ALA A 50 2.66 15.52 9.99
N LEU A 51 1.61 16.34 9.86
CA LEU A 51 1.10 17.20 10.94
C LEU A 51 0.59 16.39 12.14
N PHE A 52 -0.01 15.22 11.89
CA PHE A 52 -0.53 14.33 12.92
C PHE A 52 0.56 13.83 13.87
N PHE A 53 1.78 13.67 13.41
CA PHE A 53 2.93 13.35 14.26
C PHE A 53 3.68 14.59 14.76
N MET A 54 3.80 15.62 13.92
CA MET A 54 4.58 16.82 14.24
C MET A 54 3.93 17.63 15.36
N VAL A 55 2.62 17.90 15.28
CA VAL A 55 1.95 18.79 16.25
C VAL A 55 1.95 18.21 17.66
N PRO A 56 1.55 16.94 17.90
CA PRO A 56 1.68 16.32 19.21
C PRO A 56 3.14 16.18 19.66
N GLY A 57 4.08 15.93 18.73
CA GLY A 57 5.51 15.87 19.03
C GLY A 57 6.06 17.19 19.58
N ILE A 58 5.73 18.30 18.94
CA ILE A 58 6.08 19.65 19.43
C ILE A 58 5.40 19.90 20.79
N GLY A 59 4.11 19.57 20.90
CA GLY A 59 3.39 19.70 22.17
C GLY A 59 4.03 18.91 23.32
N TYR A 60 4.48 17.69 23.03
CA TYR A 60 5.25 16.91 23.99
C TYR A 60 6.56 17.59 24.36
N GLY A 61 7.33 18.03 23.36
CA GLY A 61 8.62 18.68 23.57
C GLY A 61 8.55 19.96 24.40
N ILE A 62 7.55 20.80 24.16
CA ILE A 62 7.30 22.01 24.96
C ILE A 62 6.91 21.60 26.40
N GLY A 63 5.98 20.66 26.55
CA GLY A 63 5.53 20.19 27.87
C GLY A 63 6.57 19.43 28.67
N ALA A 64 7.54 18.77 27.99
CA ALA A 64 8.68 18.11 28.59
C ALA A 64 9.90 19.04 28.75
N LYS A 65 9.79 20.31 28.30
CA LYS A 65 10.88 21.30 28.31
C LYS A 65 12.13 20.90 27.49
N THR A 66 11.98 20.00 26.54
CA THR A 66 13.02 19.60 25.57
C THR A 66 13.06 20.53 24.36
N ILE A 67 11.95 21.19 24.04
CA ILE A 67 11.84 22.24 23.03
C ILE A 67 11.66 23.56 23.77
N LYS A 68 12.62 24.49 23.63
CA LYS A 68 12.61 25.83 24.25
C LYS A 68 12.46 26.93 23.22
N ASN A 69 12.86 26.66 21.99
CA ASN A 69 12.83 27.63 20.89
C ASN A 69 12.74 26.89 19.54
N ASP A 70 12.61 27.65 18.46
CA ASP A 70 12.54 27.19 17.07
C ASP A 70 13.80 26.45 16.62
N LYS A 71 14.98 26.80 17.14
CA LYS A 71 16.24 26.13 16.82
C LYS A 71 16.24 24.67 17.30
N ASP A 72 15.63 24.38 18.45
CA ASP A 72 15.53 23.03 18.96
C ASP A 72 14.66 22.18 18.00
N VAL A 73 13.57 22.74 17.47
CA VAL A 73 12.73 22.05 16.46
C VAL A 73 13.53 21.80 15.18
N ALA A 74 14.24 22.82 14.68
CA ALA A 74 15.07 22.69 13.49
C ALA A 74 16.17 21.63 13.68
N GLN A 75 16.78 21.57 14.87
CA GLN A 75 17.80 20.58 15.18
C GLN A 75 17.21 19.15 15.18
N PHE A 76 16.07 18.92 15.84
CA PHE A 76 15.40 17.61 15.82
C PHE A 76 15.01 17.20 14.40
N MET A 77 14.54 18.12 13.56
CA MET A 77 14.25 17.83 12.15
C MET A 77 15.54 17.49 11.38
N SER A 78 16.63 18.20 11.61
CA SER A 78 17.93 17.95 10.99
C SER A 78 18.48 16.57 11.38
N ASP A 79 18.40 16.22 12.67
CA ASP A 79 18.84 14.91 13.17
C ASP A 79 18.01 13.78 12.57
N ALA A 80 16.68 13.96 12.47
CA ALA A 80 15.80 13.01 11.82
C ALA A 80 16.16 12.83 10.34
N MET A 81 16.36 13.91 9.59
CA MET A 81 16.75 13.85 8.17
C MET A 81 18.13 13.23 7.98
N SER A 82 19.09 13.54 8.83
CA SER A 82 20.43 12.95 8.81
C SER A 82 20.36 11.41 8.98
N SER A 83 19.46 10.93 9.84
CA SER A 83 19.25 9.49 10.02
C SER A 83 18.65 8.78 8.80
N MET A 84 18.08 9.53 7.86
CA MET A 84 17.44 9.02 6.65
C MET A 84 18.33 9.09 5.40
N GLY A 85 19.59 9.46 5.52
CA GLY A 85 20.50 9.57 4.37
C GLY A 85 20.59 8.30 3.53
N GLY A 86 20.74 7.14 4.17
CA GLY A 86 20.74 5.84 3.49
C GLY A 86 19.41 5.52 2.79
N TYR A 87 18.28 5.91 3.41
CA TYR A 87 16.97 5.80 2.79
C TYR A 87 16.86 6.63 1.50
N LEU A 88 17.31 7.87 1.51
CA LEU A 88 17.22 8.75 0.35
C LEU A 88 17.99 8.18 -0.85
N VAL A 89 19.20 7.66 -0.62
CA VAL A 89 19.99 7.01 -1.68
C VAL A 89 19.27 5.76 -2.21
N LEU A 90 18.79 4.89 -1.33
CA LEU A 90 18.08 3.68 -1.73
C LEU A 90 16.78 4.00 -2.48
N ALA A 91 16.00 4.97 -2.01
CA ALA A 91 14.78 5.41 -2.65
C ALA A 91 15.04 6.01 -4.04
N PHE A 92 16.12 6.79 -4.19
CA PHE A 92 16.53 7.33 -5.49
C PHE A 92 16.85 6.23 -6.50
N VAL A 93 17.67 5.25 -6.11
CA VAL A 93 18.03 4.12 -7.00
C VAL A 93 16.80 3.27 -7.34
N ALA A 94 15.95 2.98 -6.36
CA ALA A 94 14.70 2.25 -6.58
C ALA A 94 13.75 3.00 -7.53
N ALA A 95 13.62 4.32 -7.38
CA ALA A 95 12.79 5.14 -8.26
C ALA A 95 13.29 5.13 -9.71
N GLN A 96 14.61 5.14 -9.93
CA GLN A 96 15.21 4.99 -11.27
C GLN A 96 14.86 3.63 -11.87
N PHE A 97 15.03 2.54 -11.12
CA PHE A 97 14.67 1.20 -11.57
C PHE A 97 13.19 1.11 -11.97
N ILE A 98 12.29 1.58 -11.09
CA ILE A 98 10.84 1.58 -11.34
C ILE A 98 10.51 2.40 -12.60
N SER A 99 11.16 3.57 -12.77
CA SER A 99 10.96 4.42 -13.93
C SER A 99 11.37 3.72 -15.22
N TYR A 100 12.54 3.10 -15.26
CA TYR A 100 13.02 2.35 -16.42
C TYR A 100 12.17 1.10 -16.70
N PHE A 101 11.72 0.40 -15.67
CA PHE A 101 10.84 -0.74 -15.80
C PHE A 101 9.49 -0.36 -16.43
N ASN A 102 8.92 0.77 -16.00
CA ASN A 102 7.68 1.30 -16.57
C ASN A 102 7.89 1.82 -18.02
N TRP A 103 8.98 2.55 -18.26
CA TRP A 103 9.30 3.08 -19.59
C TRP A 103 9.54 1.97 -20.61
N SER A 104 10.19 0.88 -20.23
CA SER A 104 10.43 -0.28 -21.09
C SER A 104 9.18 -1.13 -21.37
N ASN A 105 8.04 -0.85 -20.74
CA ASN A 105 6.80 -1.63 -20.75
C ASN A 105 6.98 -3.10 -20.29
N LEU A 106 8.06 -3.43 -19.60
CA LEU A 106 8.29 -4.78 -19.07
C LEU A 106 7.13 -5.29 -18.21
N GLY A 107 6.50 -4.41 -17.40
CA GLY A 107 5.33 -4.77 -16.61
C GLY A 107 4.16 -5.27 -17.44
N LYS A 108 3.88 -4.63 -18.59
CA LYS A 108 2.84 -5.08 -19.53
C LYS A 108 3.19 -6.42 -20.17
N ILE A 109 4.46 -6.60 -20.59
CA ILE A 109 4.93 -7.86 -21.17
C ILE A 109 4.77 -9.01 -20.19
N VAL A 110 5.17 -8.82 -18.93
CA VAL A 110 5.02 -9.83 -17.87
C VAL A 110 3.55 -10.16 -17.61
N ALA A 111 2.66 -9.16 -17.60
CA ALA A 111 1.22 -9.39 -17.41
C ALA A 111 0.60 -10.19 -18.57
N VAL A 112 0.92 -9.83 -19.82
CA VAL A 112 0.44 -10.56 -21.02
C VAL A 112 0.95 -11.99 -21.04
N LYS A 113 2.24 -12.19 -20.78
CA LYS A 113 2.84 -13.54 -20.71
C LYS A 113 2.26 -14.37 -19.55
N GLY A 114 1.93 -13.73 -18.45
CA GLY A 114 1.20 -14.37 -17.33
C GLY A 114 -0.20 -14.82 -17.74
N ALA A 115 -0.92 -14.02 -18.53
CA ALA A 115 -2.24 -14.42 -19.06
C ALA A 115 -2.13 -15.57 -20.06
N GLU A 116 -1.22 -15.50 -21.04
CA GLU A 116 -0.96 -16.59 -21.98
C GLU A 116 -0.62 -17.90 -21.26
N PHE A 117 0.17 -17.82 -20.19
CA PHE A 117 0.49 -18.98 -19.36
C PHE A 117 -0.76 -19.54 -18.68
N LEU A 118 -1.63 -18.72 -18.11
CA LEU A 118 -2.87 -19.18 -17.50
C LEU A 118 -3.81 -19.86 -18.52
N GLU A 119 -3.97 -19.27 -19.71
CA GLU A 119 -4.76 -19.86 -20.80
C GLU A 119 -4.19 -21.20 -21.26
N ALA A 120 -2.87 -21.28 -21.40
CA ALA A 120 -2.19 -22.50 -21.84
C ALA A 120 -2.33 -23.69 -20.85
N THR A 121 -2.60 -23.44 -19.57
CA THR A 121 -2.83 -24.52 -18.57
C THR A 121 -4.12 -25.28 -18.79
N GLY A 122 -5.10 -24.69 -19.49
CA GLY A 122 -6.44 -25.24 -19.65
C GLY A 122 -7.24 -25.38 -18.35
N PHE A 123 -6.75 -24.80 -17.26
CA PHE A 123 -7.45 -24.84 -15.98
C PHE A 123 -8.70 -23.97 -16.02
N THR A 124 -9.75 -24.43 -15.36
CA THR A 124 -11.01 -23.69 -15.19
C THR A 124 -11.42 -23.69 -13.71
N GLY A 125 -12.36 -22.82 -13.35
CA GLY A 125 -12.89 -22.79 -12.00
C GLY A 125 -11.86 -22.36 -10.95
N LEU A 126 -11.92 -23.00 -9.78
CA LEU A 126 -11.07 -22.66 -8.64
C LEU A 126 -9.56 -22.82 -8.93
N PRO A 127 -9.07 -23.89 -9.60
CA PRO A 127 -7.64 -24.02 -9.90
C PRO A 127 -7.08 -22.86 -10.73
N LEU A 128 -7.83 -22.36 -11.70
CA LEU A 128 -7.42 -21.20 -12.51
C LEU A 128 -7.28 -19.94 -11.63
N LEU A 129 -8.25 -19.71 -10.73
CA LEU A 129 -8.24 -18.56 -9.83
C LEU A 129 -7.08 -18.63 -8.82
N LEU A 130 -6.79 -19.81 -8.29
CA LEU A 130 -5.64 -20.01 -7.40
C LEU A 130 -4.31 -19.75 -8.12
N LEU A 131 -4.20 -20.23 -9.35
CA LEU A 131 -3.02 -19.98 -10.17
C LEU A 131 -2.88 -18.48 -10.50
N PHE A 132 -4.01 -17.79 -10.76
CA PHE A 132 -4.01 -16.35 -10.95
C PHE A 132 -3.53 -15.56 -9.71
N ILE A 133 -3.92 -16.00 -8.50
CA ILE A 133 -3.42 -15.43 -7.24
C ILE A 133 -1.89 -15.52 -7.20
N ILE A 134 -1.33 -16.69 -7.53
CA ILE A 134 0.13 -16.89 -7.55
C ILE A 134 0.79 -16.00 -8.61
N VAL A 135 0.27 -15.97 -9.83
CA VAL A 135 0.78 -15.12 -10.91
C VAL A 135 0.73 -13.64 -10.53
N SER A 136 -0.39 -13.19 -9.96
CA SER A 136 -0.52 -11.82 -9.44
C SER A 136 0.51 -11.49 -8.35
N GLY A 137 0.76 -12.44 -7.45
CA GLY A 137 1.80 -12.32 -6.42
C GLY A 137 3.21 -12.23 -7.02
N CYS A 138 3.53 -13.07 -8.01
CA CYS A 138 4.81 -13.01 -8.71
C CYS A 138 5.01 -11.67 -9.43
N ILE A 139 3.98 -11.16 -10.12
CA ILE A 139 4.02 -9.84 -10.78
C ILE A 139 4.23 -8.72 -9.75
N ASN A 140 3.68 -8.87 -8.54
CA ASN A 140 3.84 -7.89 -7.47
C ASN A 140 5.28 -7.69 -7.00
N LEU A 141 6.12 -8.69 -7.14
CA LEU A 141 7.56 -8.55 -6.81
C LEU A 141 8.28 -7.55 -7.71
N PHE A 142 7.75 -7.31 -8.92
CA PHE A 142 8.33 -6.42 -9.93
C PHE A 142 7.62 -5.08 -10.07
N ILE A 143 6.38 -4.95 -9.58
CA ILE A 143 5.59 -3.72 -9.70
C ILE A 143 5.10 -3.30 -8.31
N GLY A 144 5.82 -2.40 -7.66
CA GLY A 144 5.56 -1.97 -6.28
C GLY A 144 4.32 -1.09 -6.07
N SER A 145 3.58 -0.74 -7.12
CA SER A 145 2.34 0.04 -7.03
C SER A 145 1.12 -0.82 -7.34
N ALA A 146 0.27 -1.06 -6.36
CA ALA A 146 -0.96 -1.83 -6.51
C ALA A 146 -1.90 -1.24 -7.58
N SER A 147 -2.05 0.09 -7.62
CA SER A 147 -2.91 0.76 -8.60
C SER A 147 -2.34 0.68 -10.01
N ALA A 148 -1.02 0.91 -10.19
CA ALA A 148 -0.37 0.80 -11.49
C ALA A 148 -0.41 -0.65 -12.01
N LYS A 149 -0.15 -1.63 -11.13
CA LYS A 149 -0.27 -3.05 -11.48
C LYS A 149 -1.69 -3.43 -11.89
N TRP A 150 -2.71 -2.99 -11.14
CA TRP A 150 -4.10 -3.23 -11.49
C TRP A 150 -4.47 -2.60 -12.84
N ALA A 151 -4.03 -1.38 -13.11
CA ALA A 151 -4.26 -0.72 -14.40
C ALA A 151 -3.68 -1.50 -15.60
N ILE A 152 -2.60 -2.26 -15.39
CA ILE A 152 -1.99 -3.11 -16.42
C ILE A 152 -2.70 -4.46 -16.52
N MET A 153 -3.04 -5.06 -15.38
CA MET A 153 -3.61 -6.42 -15.32
C MET A 153 -5.11 -6.46 -15.62
N ALA A 154 -5.88 -5.47 -15.16
CA ALA A 154 -7.33 -5.49 -15.29
C ALA A 154 -7.80 -5.58 -16.76
N PRO A 155 -7.25 -4.82 -17.75
CA PRO A 155 -7.68 -4.93 -19.13
C PRO A 155 -7.44 -6.31 -19.75
N VAL A 156 -6.54 -7.11 -19.20
CA VAL A 156 -6.22 -8.47 -19.68
C VAL A 156 -7.04 -9.51 -18.93
N PHE A 157 -6.98 -9.52 -17.61
CA PHE A 157 -7.53 -10.61 -16.81
C PHE A 157 -9.03 -10.46 -16.52
N VAL A 158 -9.55 -9.24 -16.39
CA VAL A 158 -10.98 -9.06 -16.12
C VAL A 158 -11.85 -9.55 -17.28
N PRO A 159 -11.62 -9.18 -18.57
CA PRO A 159 -12.38 -9.77 -19.67
C PRO A 159 -12.21 -11.28 -19.79
N MET A 160 -11.01 -11.81 -19.53
CA MET A 160 -10.76 -13.26 -19.54
C MET A 160 -11.65 -13.98 -18.52
N PHE A 161 -11.70 -13.48 -17.27
CA PHE A 161 -12.53 -14.09 -16.23
C PHE A 161 -14.03 -13.87 -16.47
N MET A 162 -14.43 -12.74 -17.03
CA MET A 162 -15.82 -12.49 -17.44
C MET A 162 -16.28 -13.47 -18.53
N ALA A 163 -15.42 -13.81 -19.48
CA ALA A 163 -15.72 -14.78 -20.54
C ALA A 163 -16.05 -16.19 -19.99
N ILE A 164 -15.54 -16.52 -18.81
CA ILE A 164 -15.84 -17.78 -18.10
C ILE A 164 -16.87 -17.63 -16.96
N GLY A 165 -17.56 -16.47 -16.91
CA GLY A 165 -18.71 -16.21 -16.04
C GLY A 165 -18.38 -15.68 -14.64
N TYR A 166 -17.18 -15.18 -14.40
CA TYR A 166 -16.82 -14.53 -13.12
C TYR A 166 -17.01 -13.01 -13.17
N SER A 167 -17.41 -12.44 -12.05
CA SER A 167 -17.59 -11.00 -11.92
C SER A 167 -16.25 -10.24 -11.86
N PRO A 168 -16.19 -8.98 -12.35
CA PRO A 168 -15.01 -8.13 -12.20
C PRO A 168 -14.56 -7.96 -10.75
N GLN A 169 -15.51 -7.87 -9.81
CA GLN A 169 -15.26 -7.75 -8.39
C GLN A 169 -14.51 -8.97 -7.84
N PHE A 170 -14.91 -10.16 -8.27
CA PHE A 170 -14.26 -11.39 -7.86
C PHE A 170 -12.85 -11.51 -8.42
N SER A 171 -12.65 -11.12 -9.67
CA SER A 171 -11.32 -11.01 -10.29
C SER A 171 -10.41 -10.07 -9.52
N GLN A 172 -10.95 -8.93 -9.05
CA GLN A 172 -10.21 -7.97 -8.24
C GLN A 172 -9.84 -8.53 -6.86
N VAL A 173 -10.72 -9.31 -6.22
CA VAL A 173 -10.41 -9.95 -4.92
C VAL A 173 -9.27 -10.95 -5.09
N ALA A 174 -9.31 -11.82 -6.11
CA ALA A 174 -8.22 -12.76 -6.39
C ALA A 174 -6.89 -12.04 -6.63
N TYR A 175 -6.91 -10.96 -7.43
CA TYR A 175 -5.76 -10.08 -7.62
C TYR A 175 -5.23 -9.52 -6.29
N ARG A 176 -6.11 -9.01 -5.43
CA ARG A 176 -5.74 -8.40 -4.14
C ARG A 176 -5.14 -9.39 -3.15
N ILE A 177 -5.53 -10.64 -3.20
CA ILE A 177 -4.91 -11.69 -2.38
C ILE A 177 -3.44 -11.83 -2.76
N GLY A 178 -3.13 -12.03 -4.05
CA GLY A 178 -1.76 -12.12 -4.53
C GLY A 178 -0.93 -10.86 -4.24
N ASP A 179 -1.54 -9.68 -4.40
CA ASP A 179 -0.93 -8.38 -4.11
C ASP A 179 -0.56 -8.24 -2.62
N SER A 180 -1.51 -8.48 -1.72
CA SER A 180 -1.34 -8.19 -0.30
C SER A 180 -0.32 -9.10 0.38
N VAL A 181 -0.31 -10.39 0.05
CA VAL A 181 0.57 -11.37 0.70
C VAL A 181 2.03 -11.22 0.31
N THR A 182 2.31 -10.65 -0.86
CA THR A 182 3.67 -10.45 -1.36
C THR A 182 4.22 -9.04 -1.12
N ASN A 183 3.40 -8.09 -0.68
CA ASN A 183 3.84 -6.73 -0.36
C ASN A 183 4.95 -6.70 0.69
N ILE A 184 4.87 -7.54 1.71
CA ILE A 184 5.85 -7.61 2.81
C ILE A 184 7.23 -8.10 2.38
N ILE A 185 7.33 -8.76 1.22
CA ILE A 185 8.59 -9.25 0.64
C ILE A 185 8.98 -8.52 -0.65
N SER A 186 8.20 -7.52 -1.09
CA SER A 186 8.46 -6.78 -2.34
C SER A 186 9.42 -5.63 -2.10
N PRO A 187 10.68 -5.70 -2.58
CA PRO A 187 11.68 -4.65 -2.36
C PRO A 187 11.39 -3.36 -3.12
N LEU A 188 10.52 -3.39 -4.12
CA LEU A 188 10.14 -2.24 -4.94
C LEU A 188 8.98 -1.41 -4.33
N MET A 189 8.44 -1.82 -3.20
CA MET A 189 7.48 -1.01 -2.46
C MET A 189 8.14 0.24 -1.91
N ALA A 190 7.52 1.39 -2.09
CA ALA A 190 8.10 2.69 -1.74
C ALA A 190 8.55 2.81 -0.27
N TYR A 191 7.85 2.14 0.65
CA TYR A 191 8.18 2.15 2.07
C TYR A 191 9.19 1.08 2.50
N PHE A 192 9.59 0.14 1.61
CA PHE A 192 10.51 -0.94 1.97
C PHE A 192 11.88 -0.41 2.41
N ALA A 193 12.36 0.63 1.73
CA ALA A 193 13.60 1.30 2.10
C ALA A 193 13.56 1.92 3.50
N VAL A 194 12.41 2.46 3.91
CA VAL A 194 12.19 2.98 5.27
C VAL A 194 12.31 1.85 6.28
N ILE A 195 11.71 0.70 6.01
CA ILE A 195 11.78 -0.48 6.90
C ILE A 195 13.21 -0.94 7.06
N VAL A 196 14.00 -0.99 5.97
CA VAL A 196 15.46 -1.31 6.03
C VAL A 196 16.17 -0.33 6.95
N ALA A 197 15.96 0.97 6.78
CA ALA A 197 16.61 2.01 7.58
C ALA A 197 16.25 1.89 9.08
N PHE A 198 15.00 1.57 9.40
CA PHE A 198 14.58 1.32 10.78
C PHE A 198 15.19 0.03 11.34
N ALA A 199 15.21 -1.05 10.58
CA ALA A 199 15.82 -2.32 11.01
C ALA A 199 17.32 -2.17 11.31
N GLN A 200 18.04 -1.34 10.53
CA GLN A 200 19.46 -1.05 10.74
C GLN A 200 19.74 -0.32 12.06
N LYS A 201 18.76 0.36 12.67
CA LYS A 201 18.92 0.93 14.02
C LYS A 201 19.09 -0.15 15.09
N TYR A 202 18.53 -1.33 14.88
CA TYR A 202 18.63 -2.46 15.82
C TYR A 202 19.74 -3.43 15.43
N LYS A 203 19.95 -3.66 14.13
CA LYS A 203 21.00 -4.54 13.62
C LYS A 203 21.60 -3.91 12.37
N LYS A 204 22.81 -3.38 12.47
CA LYS A 204 23.49 -2.59 11.43
C LYS A 204 23.65 -3.35 10.11
N ASP A 205 23.83 -4.66 10.16
CA ASP A 205 24.04 -5.52 8.98
C ASP A 205 22.73 -5.93 8.29
N THR A 206 21.59 -5.39 8.71
CA THR A 206 20.30 -5.72 8.10
C THR A 206 20.21 -5.10 6.71
N GLY A 207 20.16 -5.96 5.69
CA GLY A 207 19.94 -5.59 4.29
C GLY A 207 18.56 -6.02 3.78
N ILE A 208 18.31 -5.69 2.51
CA ILE A 208 17.07 -6.07 1.79
C ILE A 208 16.83 -7.58 1.88
N GLY A 209 17.86 -8.39 1.56
CA GLY A 209 17.76 -9.86 1.59
C GLY A 209 17.45 -10.41 2.97
N THR A 210 17.98 -9.80 4.03
CA THR A 210 17.69 -10.20 5.41
C THR A 210 16.22 -10.00 5.75
N LEU A 211 15.65 -8.86 5.39
CA LEU A 211 14.23 -8.58 5.63
C LEU A 211 13.33 -9.50 4.80
N ILE A 212 13.64 -9.71 3.53
CA ILE A 212 12.88 -10.64 2.67
C ILE A 212 12.89 -12.03 3.27
N SER A 213 14.06 -12.55 3.67
CA SER A 213 14.16 -13.89 4.24
C SER A 213 13.41 -14.05 5.56
N MET A 214 13.38 -13.01 6.39
CA MET A 214 12.60 -13.00 7.64
C MET A 214 11.09 -12.93 7.40
N MET A 215 10.66 -12.20 6.37
CA MET A 215 9.24 -11.99 6.06
C MET A 215 8.64 -13.09 5.17
N LEU A 216 9.48 -13.85 4.47
CA LEU A 216 9.03 -14.90 3.55
C LEU A 216 8.12 -15.95 4.20
N PRO A 217 8.43 -16.50 5.39
CA PRO A 217 7.52 -17.43 6.07
C PRO A 217 6.14 -16.83 6.32
N TYR A 218 6.08 -15.58 6.77
CA TYR A 218 4.81 -14.88 7.00
C TYR A 218 4.02 -14.70 5.70
N SER A 219 4.69 -14.32 4.60
CA SER A 219 4.06 -14.22 3.27
C SER A 219 3.43 -15.56 2.86
N ILE A 220 4.13 -16.67 3.05
CA ILE A 220 3.63 -18.02 2.73
C ILE A 220 2.43 -18.38 3.62
N PHE A 221 2.50 -18.16 4.92
CA PHE A 221 1.39 -18.45 5.82
C PHE A 221 0.15 -17.60 5.51
N PHE A 222 0.32 -16.31 5.21
CA PHE A 222 -0.77 -15.46 4.77
C PHE A 222 -1.35 -15.92 3.43
N LEU A 223 -0.51 -16.32 2.48
CA LEU A 223 -0.97 -16.86 1.19
C LEU A 223 -1.85 -18.09 1.41
N ILE A 224 -1.39 -19.06 2.21
CA ILE A 224 -2.15 -20.27 2.53
C ILE A 224 -3.49 -19.91 3.19
N GLY A 225 -3.48 -19.05 4.21
CA GLY A 225 -4.70 -18.62 4.91
C GLY A 225 -5.70 -17.93 3.98
N TRP A 226 -5.22 -17.01 3.13
CA TRP A 226 -6.06 -16.33 2.15
C TRP A 226 -6.59 -17.26 1.06
N VAL A 227 -5.77 -18.19 0.58
CA VAL A 227 -6.19 -19.18 -0.42
C VAL A 227 -7.28 -20.10 0.15
N ILE A 228 -7.13 -20.56 1.39
CA ILE A 228 -8.15 -21.37 2.07
C ILE A 228 -9.45 -20.56 2.22
N LEU A 229 -9.38 -19.33 2.72
CA LEU A 229 -10.55 -18.46 2.87
C LEU A 229 -11.22 -18.20 1.51
N PHE A 230 -10.45 -17.90 0.48
CA PHE A 230 -10.96 -17.68 -0.87
C PHE A 230 -11.65 -18.93 -1.44
N ALA A 231 -11.07 -20.12 -1.23
CA ALA A 231 -11.64 -21.38 -1.66
C ALA A 231 -12.97 -21.68 -0.94
N ILE A 232 -13.04 -21.42 0.38
CA ILE A 232 -14.28 -21.56 1.16
C ILE A 232 -15.33 -20.58 0.62
N TRP A 233 -14.98 -19.32 0.41
CA TRP A 233 -15.89 -18.29 -0.10
C TRP A 233 -16.44 -18.65 -1.48
N PHE A 234 -15.56 -19.13 -2.34
CA PHE A 234 -15.90 -19.60 -3.68
C PHE A 234 -16.85 -20.81 -3.67
N THR A 235 -16.55 -21.82 -2.85
CA THR A 235 -17.35 -23.07 -2.79
C THR A 235 -18.73 -22.84 -2.17
N LEU A 236 -18.84 -21.93 -1.20
CA LEU A 236 -20.10 -21.55 -0.57
C LEU A 236 -20.92 -20.57 -1.42
N GLY A 237 -20.33 -19.97 -2.48
CA GLY A 237 -21.01 -19.01 -3.34
C GLY A 237 -21.38 -17.69 -2.65
N LEU A 238 -20.65 -17.33 -1.58
CA LEU A 238 -20.97 -16.15 -0.78
C LEU A 238 -20.69 -14.83 -1.52
N PRO A 239 -21.53 -13.81 -1.37
CA PRO A 239 -21.27 -12.51 -1.98
C PRO A 239 -20.05 -11.84 -1.32
N LEU A 240 -19.28 -11.09 -2.12
CA LEU A 240 -18.10 -10.32 -1.66
C LEU A 240 -18.49 -9.02 -0.94
N GLY A 241 -19.72 -8.61 -1.09
CA GLY A 241 -20.30 -7.39 -0.51
C GLY A 241 -21.69 -7.14 -1.07
N PRO A 242 -22.36 -6.03 -0.69
CA PRO A 242 -23.68 -5.70 -1.20
C PRO A 242 -23.67 -5.58 -2.74
N GLY A 243 -24.42 -6.45 -3.43
CA GLY A 243 -24.50 -6.47 -4.90
C GLY A 243 -23.26 -7.01 -5.62
N ALA A 244 -22.26 -7.53 -4.90
CA ALA A 244 -21.03 -8.07 -5.50
C ALA A 244 -21.01 -9.61 -5.40
N PHE A 245 -21.52 -10.26 -6.40
CA PHE A 245 -21.56 -11.71 -6.49
C PHE A 245 -20.29 -12.26 -7.15
N ILE A 246 -20.02 -13.57 -6.95
CA ILE A 246 -18.87 -14.26 -7.54
C ILE A 246 -19.04 -14.40 -9.06
N ARG A 247 -20.26 -14.71 -9.50
CA ARG A 247 -20.61 -14.89 -10.91
C ARG A 247 -21.40 -13.70 -11.46
N LEU A 248 -21.34 -13.54 -12.78
CA LEU A 248 -22.13 -12.58 -13.53
C LEU A 248 -23.61 -12.96 -13.53
#